data_ae38750a8d50d74a88ce7be46892523d
#
_entry.id   ae38750a8d50d74a88ce7be46892523d
#
_cell.length_a   1.000
_cell.length_b   1.000
_cell.length_c   1.000
_cell.angle_alpha   90.00
_cell.angle_beta   90.00
_cell.angle_gamma   90.00
#
_symmetry.space_group_name_H-M   'P 1'
#
loop_
_entity.id
_entity.type
_entity.pdbx_description
1 polymer ?
#
loop_
_entity_poly.entity_id
_entity_poly.type
_entity_poly.pdbx_seq_one_letter_code
_entity_poly.pdbx_strand_id
1 'polypeptide(L)'
;MNLLELEQAVNTNKQNIDFDALKSELSKLEAKLQTPEVWSNQNLASELGQKSREIKDTLEMFARWQSIIDDARTAQEIGDEELIKESDVQLGQLEKELDKYDFEKMLSGEYDEADAFLTINAGAGGTDAQDWASMLLRMYTRWAESRGWKVELVDKSDGEEAGIKSVSYTH
;
A
#
# COMPACT_ATOMS: atom_id res chain seq x y z
N MET A 1 -12.20 17.17 -3.35
CA MET A 1 -13.63 16.70 -3.44
C MET A 1 -14.45 17.34 -2.32
N ASN A 2 -15.75 17.55 -2.51
CA ASN A 2 -16.63 17.97 -1.41
C ASN A 2 -17.12 16.75 -0.59
N LEU A 3 -17.75 17.00 0.58
CA LEU A 3 -18.21 15.91 1.47
C LEU A 3 -19.12 14.90 0.75
N LEU A 4 -20.04 15.36 -0.08
CA LEU A 4 -20.98 14.50 -0.81
C LEU A 4 -20.27 13.60 -1.83
N GLU A 5 -19.28 14.13 -2.54
CA GLU A 5 -18.46 13.38 -3.52
C GLU A 5 -17.61 12.31 -2.82
N LEU A 6 -16.99 12.66 -1.68
CA LEU A 6 -16.21 11.71 -0.88
C LEU A 6 -17.10 10.59 -0.33
N GLU A 7 -18.27 10.94 0.19
CA GLU A 7 -19.25 9.95 0.65
C GLU A 7 -19.67 8.99 -0.48
N GLN A 8 -19.94 9.51 -1.66
CA GLN A 8 -20.28 8.69 -2.82
C GLN A 8 -19.12 7.77 -3.23
N ALA A 9 -17.89 8.27 -3.22
CA ALA A 9 -16.70 7.48 -3.55
C ALA A 9 -16.50 6.34 -2.53
N VAL A 10 -16.61 6.61 -1.22
CA VAL A 10 -16.54 5.60 -0.17
C VAL A 10 -17.64 4.55 -0.34
N ASN A 11 -18.88 4.99 -0.58
CA ASN A 11 -20.02 4.08 -0.77
C ASN A 11 -19.86 3.20 -2.01
N THR A 12 -19.35 3.77 -3.12
CA THR A 12 -19.08 3.00 -4.34
C THR A 12 -18.02 1.92 -4.08
N ASN A 13 -16.96 2.25 -3.36
CA ASN A 13 -15.94 1.26 -2.99
C ASN A 13 -16.50 0.19 -2.05
N LYS A 14 -17.35 0.58 -1.09
CA LYS A 14 -18.03 -0.36 -0.18
C LYS A 14 -18.91 -1.36 -0.91
N GLN A 15 -19.63 -0.96 -1.94
CA GLN A 15 -20.53 -1.85 -2.70
C GLN A 15 -19.79 -2.99 -3.41
N ASN A 16 -18.50 -2.81 -3.69
CA ASN A 16 -17.67 -3.80 -4.36
C ASN A 16 -17.05 -4.83 -3.38
N ILE A 17 -17.30 -4.69 -2.08
CA ILE A 17 -16.72 -5.53 -1.03
C ILE A 17 -17.83 -6.20 -0.23
N ASP A 18 -17.74 -7.52 -0.08
CA ASP A 18 -18.62 -8.27 0.81
C ASP A 18 -18.05 -8.26 2.24
N PHE A 19 -18.42 -7.24 3.01
CA PHE A 19 -17.97 -7.08 4.39
C PHE A 19 -18.38 -8.22 5.32
N ASP A 20 -19.52 -8.87 5.08
CA ASP A 20 -19.97 -9.99 5.90
C ASP A 20 -19.14 -11.24 5.61
N ALA A 21 -18.81 -11.48 4.35
CA ALA A 21 -17.87 -12.53 3.97
C ALA A 21 -16.48 -12.29 4.59
N LEU A 22 -15.94 -11.07 4.51
CA LEU A 22 -14.64 -10.71 5.12
C LEU A 22 -14.63 -10.91 6.63
N LYS A 23 -15.66 -10.47 7.35
CA LYS A 23 -15.78 -10.67 8.80
C LYS A 23 -15.85 -12.16 9.16
N SER A 24 -16.61 -12.94 8.39
CA SER A 24 -16.71 -14.39 8.57
C SER A 24 -15.37 -15.07 8.33
N GLU A 25 -14.65 -14.67 7.29
CA GLU A 25 -13.31 -15.19 6.98
C GLU A 25 -12.30 -14.83 8.07
N LEU A 26 -12.28 -13.57 8.52
CA LEU A 26 -11.44 -13.13 9.62
C LEU A 26 -11.64 -13.97 10.87
N SER A 27 -12.90 -14.18 11.27
CA SER A 27 -13.23 -15.00 12.44
C SER A 27 -12.72 -16.44 12.30
N LYS A 28 -12.81 -17.03 11.09
CA LYS A 28 -12.28 -18.38 10.82
C LYS A 28 -10.75 -18.43 10.87
N LEU A 29 -10.08 -17.39 10.35
CA LEU A 29 -8.62 -17.30 10.39
C LEU A 29 -8.10 -17.11 11.80
N GLU A 30 -8.74 -16.24 12.59
CA GLU A 30 -8.39 -16.03 14.00
C GLU A 30 -8.60 -17.30 14.83
N ALA A 31 -9.70 -18.05 14.61
CA ALA A 31 -9.94 -19.32 15.25
C ALA A 31 -8.85 -20.36 14.91
N LYS A 32 -8.42 -20.43 13.65
CA LYS A 32 -7.30 -21.31 13.24
C LYS A 32 -5.98 -20.90 13.89
N LEU A 33 -5.68 -19.60 13.96
CA LEU A 33 -4.47 -19.07 14.59
C LEU A 33 -4.41 -19.36 16.11
N GLN A 34 -5.54 -19.68 16.75
CA GLN A 34 -5.58 -20.10 18.15
C GLN A 34 -5.24 -21.59 18.34
N THR A 35 -5.18 -22.38 17.28
CA THR A 35 -4.88 -23.82 17.37
C THR A 35 -3.37 -24.07 17.47
N PRO A 36 -2.89 -24.93 18.40
CA PRO A 36 -1.45 -25.21 18.54
C PRO A 36 -0.81 -25.81 17.29
N GLU A 37 -1.59 -26.54 16.49
CA GLU A 37 -1.12 -27.20 15.26
C GLU A 37 -0.61 -26.20 14.23
N VAL A 38 -1.25 -25.02 14.13
CA VAL A 38 -0.82 -23.96 13.20
C VAL A 38 0.56 -23.42 13.56
N TRP A 39 0.83 -23.28 14.85
CA TRP A 39 2.12 -22.76 15.35
C TRP A 39 3.28 -23.77 15.20
N SER A 40 2.97 -25.06 15.01
CA SER A 40 3.98 -26.06 14.68
C SER A 40 4.52 -25.91 13.25
N ASN A 41 3.81 -25.19 12.37
CA ASN A 41 4.22 -24.88 11.01
C ASN A 41 4.34 -23.36 10.80
N GLN A 42 5.58 -22.87 10.90
CA GLN A 42 5.88 -21.43 10.85
C GLN A 42 5.41 -20.76 9.55
N ASN A 43 5.51 -21.44 8.41
CA ASN A 43 5.07 -20.91 7.13
C ASN A 43 3.54 -20.74 7.11
N LEU A 44 2.80 -21.74 7.57
CA LEU A 44 1.34 -21.69 7.65
C LEU A 44 0.87 -20.62 8.64
N ALA A 45 1.51 -20.50 9.80
CA ALA A 45 1.19 -19.45 10.78
C ALA A 45 1.43 -18.05 10.22
N SER A 46 2.53 -17.85 9.48
CA SER A 46 2.86 -16.60 8.82
C SER A 46 1.83 -16.23 7.74
N GLU A 47 1.47 -17.16 6.87
CA GLU A 47 0.48 -16.96 5.80
C GLU A 47 -0.90 -16.61 6.36
N LEU A 48 -1.40 -17.40 7.33
CA LEU A 48 -2.69 -17.13 7.97
C LEU A 48 -2.69 -15.80 8.75
N GLY A 49 -1.56 -15.49 9.39
CA GLY A 49 -1.39 -14.23 10.12
C GLY A 49 -1.38 -13.02 9.21
N GLN A 50 -0.72 -13.11 8.05
CA GLN A 50 -0.70 -12.06 7.05
C GLN A 50 -2.10 -11.83 6.48
N LYS A 51 -2.78 -12.90 6.05
CA LYS A 51 -4.14 -12.81 5.51
C LYS A 51 -5.15 -12.25 6.52
N SER A 52 -5.04 -12.66 7.80
CA SER A 52 -5.86 -12.10 8.88
C SER A 52 -5.63 -10.61 9.05
N ARG A 53 -4.38 -10.15 8.98
CA ARG A 53 -4.01 -8.74 9.07
C ARG A 53 -4.57 -7.93 7.91
N GLU A 54 -4.39 -8.39 6.67
CA GLU A 54 -4.89 -7.73 5.46
C GLU A 54 -6.42 -7.50 5.51
N ILE A 55 -7.17 -8.53 5.93
CA ILE A 55 -8.62 -8.40 6.09
C ILE A 55 -8.96 -7.39 7.19
N LYS A 56 -8.26 -7.44 8.31
CA LYS A 56 -8.48 -6.54 9.44
C LYS A 56 -8.19 -5.09 9.05
N ASP A 57 -7.05 -4.86 8.41
CA ASP A 57 -6.64 -3.54 7.94
C ASP A 57 -7.67 -2.96 6.95
N THR A 58 -8.20 -3.79 6.05
CA THR A 58 -9.28 -3.40 5.13
C THR A 58 -10.55 -2.99 5.88
N LEU A 59 -11.00 -3.80 6.83
CA LEU A 59 -12.21 -3.50 7.62
C LEU A 59 -12.05 -2.22 8.46
N GLU A 60 -10.88 -2.04 9.09
CA GLU A 60 -10.55 -0.85 9.89
C GLU A 60 -10.44 0.41 9.02
N MET A 61 -9.83 0.30 7.84
CA MET A 61 -9.74 1.41 6.88
C MET A 61 -11.12 1.93 6.49
N PHE A 62 -12.03 1.06 6.08
CA PHE A 62 -13.38 1.48 5.69
C PHE A 62 -14.21 1.98 6.89
N ALA A 63 -14.03 1.43 8.07
CA ALA A 63 -14.67 1.94 9.28
C ALA A 63 -14.19 3.35 9.62
N ARG A 64 -12.89 3.61 9.52
CA ARG A 64 -12.30 4.94 9.71
C ARG A 64 -12.79 5.95 8.67
N TRP A 65 -12.84 5.59 7.39
CA TRP A 65 -13.36 6.46 6.34
C TRP A 65 -14.82 6.86 6.59
N GLN A 66 -15.63 5.90 7.05
CA GLN A 66 -17.00 6.19 7.42
C GLN A 66 -17.09 7.15 8.60
N SER A 67 -16.26 6.95 9.63
CA SER A 67 -16.21 7.84 10.80
C SER A 67 -15.86 9.28 10.38
N ILE A 68 -14.86 9.48 9.53
CA ILE A 68 -14.46 10.81 9.02
C ILE A 68 -15.64 11.51 8.33
N ILE A 69 -16.41 10.78 7.52
CA ILE A 69 -17.57 11.32 6.82
C ILE A 69 -18.68 11.68 7.81
N ASP A 70 -18.96 10.82 8.78
CA ASP A 70 -20.01 11.02 9.78
C ASP A 70 -19.65 12.20 10.72
N ASP A 71 -18.38 12.31 11.11
CA ASP A 71 -17.86 13.44 11.90
C ASP A 71 -17.97 14.77 11.14
N ALA A 72 -17.60 14.79 9.86
CA ALA A 72 -17.71 15.98 9.01
C ALA A 72 -19.16 16.40 8.80
N ARG A 73 -20.08 15.46 8.64
CA ARG A 73 -21.51 15.75 8.55
C ARG A 73 -22.02 16.35 9.85
N THR A 74 -21.64 15.77 10.98
CA THR A 74 -22.02 16.26 12.31
C THR A 74 -21.49 17.68 12.55
N ALA A 75 -20.23 17.97 12.16
CA ALA A 75 -19.64 19.30 12.27
C ALA A 75 -20.43 20.33 11.46
N GLN A 76 -20.87 20.00 10.26
CA GLN A 76 -21.71 20.87 9.43
C GLN A 76 -23.10 21.08 10.03
N GLU A 77 -23.71 20.06 10.61
CA GLU A 77 -25.03 20.16 11.26
C GLU A 77 -24.99 21.05 12.52
N ILE A 78 -23.91 20.96 13.31
CA ILE A 78 -23.69 21.79 14.49
C ILE A 78 -23.40 23.24 14.08
N GLY A 79 -22.73 23.46 12.94
CA GLY A 79 -22.36 24.77 12.44
C GLY A 79 -21.20 25.43 13.18
N ASP A 80 -20.37 24.65 13.87
CA ASP A 80 -19.18 25.15 14.56
C ASP A 80 -18.01 25.27 13.58
N GLU A 81 -17.52 26.49 13.41
CA GLU A 81 -16.46 26.81 12.44
C GLU A 81 -15.14 26.09 12.74
N GLU A 82 -14.84 25.80 14.00
CA GLU A 82 -13.60 25.14 14.40
C GLU A 82 -13.67 23.65 14.08
N LEU A 83 -14.79 22.98 14.36
CA LEU A 83 -15.04 21.59 14.01
C LEU A 83 -15.11 21.40 12.48
N ILE A 84 -15.69 22.33 11.75
CA ILE A 84 -15.71 22.30 10.28
C ILE A 84 -14.28 22.36 9.72
N LYS A 85 -13.43 23.25 10.21
CA LYS A 85 -12.03 23.36 9.75
C LYS A 85 -11.23 22.10 10.06
N GLU A 86 -11.45 21.47 11.23
CA GLU A 86 -10.81 20.23 11.59
C GLU A 86 -11.26 19.10 10.66
N SER A 87 -12.55 18.99 10.42
CA SER A 87 -13.11 17.99 9.50
C SER A 87 -12.65 18.18 8.05
N ASP A 88 -12.47 19.42 7.57
CA ASP A 88 -11.94 19.70 6.24
C ASP A 88 -10.51 19.16 6.06
N VAL A 89 -9.67 19.22 7.10
CA VAL A 89 -8.33 18.63 7.07
C VAL A 89 -8.40 17.11 6.95
N GLN A 90 -9.31 16.47 7.70
CA GLN A 90 -9.51 15.03 7.66
C GLN A 90 -10.08 14.57 6.31
N LEU A 91 -11.03 15.34 5.74
CA LEU A 91 -11.57 15.08 4.40
C LEU A 91 -10.49 15.20 3.32
N GLY A 92 -9.57 16.17 3.44
CA GLY A 92 -8.44 16.29 2.52
C GLY A 92 -7.42 15.15 2.62
N GLN A 93 -7.32 14.51 3.78
CA GLN A 93 -6.53 13.26 3.94
C GLN A 93 -7.26 12.07 3.35
N LEU A 94 -8.56 11.95 3.61
CA LEU A 94 -9.41 10.90 3.06
C LEU A 94 -9.40 10.90 1.52
N GLU A 95 -9.45 12.08 0.89
CA GLU A 95 -9.35 12.21 -0.57
C GLU A 95 -8.07 11.56 -1.11
N LYS A 96 -6.92 11.84 -0.50
CA LYS A 96 -5.64 11.25 -0.91
C LYS A 96 -5.57 9.74 -0.68
N GLU A 97 -6.20 9.26 0.39
CA GLU A 97 -6.25 7.82 0.67
C GLU A 97 -7.17 7.09 -0.31
N LEU A 98 -8.30 7.70 -0.69
CA LEU A 98 -9.19 7.16 -1.71
C LEU A 98 -8.51 7.11 -3.08
N ASP A 99 -7.85 8.19 -3.49
CA ASP A 99 -7.09 8.22 -4.75
C ASP A 99 -6.03 7.11 -4.79
N LYS A 100 -5.32 6.90 -3.67
CA LYS A 100 -4.33 5.84 -3.55
C LYS A 100 -4.98 4.46 -3.62
N TYR A 101 -6.07 4.24 -2.90
CA TYR A 101 -6.81 2.97 -2.88
C TYR A 101 -7.36 2.63 -4.27
N ASP A 102 -7.97 3.59 -4.96
CA ASP A 102 -8.49 3.39 -6.31
C ASP A 102 -7.37 3.08 -7.32
N PHE A 103 -6.21 3.73 -7.16
CA PHE A 103 -5.03 3.42 -7.96
C PHE A 103 -4.51 2.00 -7.69
N GLU A 104 -4.36 1.60 -6.42
CA GLU A 104 -3.93 0.24 -6.04
C GLU A 104 -4.91 -0.83 -6.51
N LYS A 105 -6.22 -0.54 -6.48
CA LYS A 105 -7.25 -1.43 -7.00
C LYS A 105 -7.17 -1.64 -8.52
N MET A 106 -6.67 -0.66 -9.29
CA MET A 106 -6.41 -0.82 -10.72
C MET A 106 -5.24 -1.75 -11.00
N LEU A 107 -4.33 -1.93 -10.05
CA LEU A 107 -3.18 -2.83 -10.08
C LEU A 107 -3.53 -4.18 -9.42
N SER A 108 -4.57 -4.86 -9.94
CA SER A 108 -5.07 -6.14 -9.42
C SER A 108 -4.82 -7.32 -10.37
N GLY A 109 -3.80 -7.22 -11.22
CA GLY A 109 -3.35 -8.31 -12.09
C GLY A 109 -2.66 -9.43 -11.30
N GLU A 110 -2.59 -10.62 -11.87
CA GLU A 110 -2.02 -11.83 -11.24
C GLU A 110 -0.58 -11.63 -10.72
N TYR A 111 0.16 -10.69 -11.30
CA TYR A 111 1.57 -10.42 -10.97
C TYR A 111 1.80 -9.10 -10.24
N ASP A 112 0.76 -8.30 -10.00
CA ASP A 112 0.92 -6.95 -9.43
C ASP A 112 1.33 -6.98 -7.94
N GLU A 113 1.05 -8.09 -7.24
CA GLU A 113 1.48 -8.34 -5.85
C GLU A 113 2.77 -9.15 -5.76
N ALA A 114 3.34 -9.58 -6.90
CA ALA A 114 4.53 -10.42 -6.90
C ALA A 114 5.81 -9.60 -6.72
N ASP A 115 6.83 -10.24 -6.15
CA ASP A 115 8.17 -9.67 -6.10
C ASP A 115 8.70 -9.38 -7.51
N ALA A 116 9.43 -8.29 -7.68
CA ALA A 116 9.96 -7.89 -8.97
C ALA A 116 11.50 -7.87 -8.99
N PHE A 117 12.05 -8.24 -10.15
CA PHE A 117 13.45 -8.01 -10.45
C PHE A 117 13.59 -6.73 -11.27
N LEU A 118 14.42 -5.80 -10.79
CA LEU A 118 14.76 -4.61 -11.54
C LEU A 118 16.23 -4.66 -11.97
N THR A 119 16.45 -4.57 -13.27
CA THR A 119 17.80 -4.52 -13.83
C THR A 119 18.03 -3.17 -14.51
N ILE A 120 19.12 -2.50 -14.17
CA ILE A 120 19.54 -1.23 -14.75
C ILE A 120 20.87 -1.44 -15.46
N ASN A 121 20.94 -1.08 -16.75
CA ASN A 121 22.14 -1.20 -17.57
C ASN A 121 22.46 0.15 -18.20
N ALA A 122 23.71 0.58 -18.11
CA ALA A 122 24.21 1.78 -18.77
C ALA A 122 24.28 1.65 -20.32
N GLY A 123 24.15 0.45 -20.83
CA GLY A 123 24.21 0.16 -22.25
C GLY A 123 25.59 0.46 -22.85
N ALA A 124 25.61 0.96 -24.08
CA ALA A 124 26.84 1.38 -24.78
C ALA A 124 27.27 2.82 -24.43
N GLY A 125 26.63 3.47 -23.46
CA GLY A 125 27.00 4.80 -22.99
C GLY A 125 28.32 4.79 -22.21
N GLY A 126 29.02 5.92 -22.22
CA GLY A 126 30.24 6.11 -21.46
C GLY A 126 29.95 6.45 -19.96
N THR A 127 30.89 7.13 -19.33
CA THR A 127 30.89 7.52 -17.93
C THR A 127 29.57 8.19 -17.49
N ASP A 128 29.03 9.11 -18.29
CA ASP A 128 27.76 9.80 -17.97
C ASP A 128 26.59 8.84 -17.89
N ALA A 129 26.52 7.80 -18.77
CA ALA A 129 25.45 6.80 -18.69
C ALA A 129 25.60 5.88 -17.48
N GLN A 130 26.83 5.59 -17.07
CA GLN A 130 27.13 4.81 -15.87
C GLN A 130 26.78 5.59 -14.60
N ASP A 131 27.05 6.90 -14.56
CA ASP A 131 26.62 7.77 -13.48
C ASP A 131 25.09 7.89 -13.43
N TRP A 132 24.43 8.03 -14.57
CA TRP A 132 22.98 8.03 -14.66
C TRP A 132 22.37 6.72 -14.13
N ALA A 133 22.93 5.57 -14.48
CA ALA A 133 22.51 4.27 -13.95
C ALA A 133 22.63 4.22 -12.41
N SER A 134 23.70 4.79 -11.86
CA SER A 134 23.89 4.91 -10.41
C SER A 134 22.82 5.81 -9.74
N MET A 135 22.45 6.91 -10.41
CA MET A 135 21.39 7.80 -9.93
C MET A 135 20.01 7.08 -9.94
N LEU A 136 19.70 6.33 -11.01
CA LEU A 136 18.48 5.54 -11.12
C LEU A 136 18.41 4.46 -10.04
N LEU A 137 19.51 3.72 -9.79
CA LEU A 137 19.57 2.74 -8.71
C LEU A 137 19.20 3.38 -7.39
N ARG A 138 19.81 4.53 -7.05
CA ARG A 138 19.51 5.24 -5.80
C ARG A 138 18.07 5.70 -5.72
N MET A 139 17.51 6.18 -6.83
CA MET A 139 16.11 6.62 -6.91
C MET A 139 15.15 5.46 -6.61
N TYR A 140 15.30 4.35 -7.30
CA TYR A 140 14.43 3.19 -7.13
C TYR A 140 14.59 2.52 -5.76
N THR A 141 15.82 2.42 -5.24
CA THR A 141 16.05 1.89 -3.90
C THR A 141 15.32 2.73 -2.85
N ARG A 142 15.48 4.06 -2.87
CA ARG A 142 14.79 4.95 -1.94
C ARG A 142 13.27 4.92 -2.08
N TRP A 143 12.78 4.79 -3.31
CA TRP A 143 11.36 4.66 -3.56
C TRP A 143 10.81 3.36 -2.95
N ALA A 144 11.47 2.22 -3.18
CA ALA A 144 11.08 0.94 -2.62
C ALA A 144 11.11 0.95 -1.08
N GLU A 145 12.18 1.52 -0.49
CA GLU A 145 12.30 1.71 0.96
C GLU A 145 11.15 2.58 1.52
N SER A 146 10.77 3.65 0.79
CA SER A 146 9.65 4.51 1.20
C SER A 146 8.29 3.82 1.17
N ARG A 147 8.19 2.71 0.42
CA ARG A 147 7.02 1.82 0.38
C ARG A 147 7.09 0.71 1.43
N GLY A 148 8.18 0.63 2.20
CA GLY A 148 8.40 -0.44 3.18
C GLY A 148 8.82 -1.77 2.56
N TRP A 149 9.22 -1.79 1.29
CA TRP A 149 9.65 -2.99 0.60
C TRP A 149 11.09 -3.33 0.94
N LYS A 150 11.38 -4.62 1.05
CA LYS A 150 12.74 -5.12 1.24
C LYS A 150 13.45 -5.14 -0.10
N VAL A 151 14.60 -4.48 -0.18
CA VAL A 151 15.44 -4.42 -1.39
C VAL A 151 16.68 -5.27 -1.17
N GLU A 152 16.92 -6.22 -2.05
CA GLU A 152 18.13 -7.05 -2.04
C GLU A 152 18.91 -6.86 -3.35
N LEU A 153 20.19 -6.50 -3.23
CA LEU A 153 21.09 -6.40 -4.36
C LEU A 153 21.53 -7.82 -4.76
N VAL A 154 21.19 -8.22 -5.99
CA VAL A 154 21.51 -9.55 -6.51
C VAL A 154 22.87 -9.56 -7.18
N ASP A 155 23.13 -8.56 -8.04
CA ASP A 155 24.39 -8.43 -8.77
C ASP A 155 24.67 -6.96 -9.07
N LYS A 156 25.95 -6.58 -9.06
CA LYS A 156 26.41 -5.23 -9.38
C LYS A 156 27.74 -5.29 -10.11
N SER A 157 27.82 -4.64 -11.25
CA SER A 157 29.05 -4.42 -12.02
C SER A 157 29.36 -2.93 -12.02
N ASP A 158 30.46 -2.54 -11.40
CA ASP A 158 30.88 -1.14 -11.36
C ASP A 158 31.40 -0.66 -12.71
N GLY A 159 31.29 0.64 -12.96
CA GLY A 159 31.87 1.29 -14.11
C GLY A 159 33.41 1.32 -14.07
N GLU A 160 34.07 1.50 -15.19
CA GLU A 160 35.53 1.49 -15.25
C GLU A 160 36.17 2.71 -14.56
N GLU A 161 35.54 3.88 -14.66
CA GLU A 161 35.99 5.12 -14.05
C GLU A 161 35.06 5.65 -12.99
N ALA A 162 33.74 5.54 -13.20
CA ALA A 162 32.70 5.97 -12.26
C ALA A 162 31.37 5.28 -12.56
N GLY A 163 30.42 5.33 -11.61
CA GLY A 163 29.05 4.85 -11.78
C GLY A 163 28.91 3.33 -11.84
N ILE A 164 27.84 2.84 -12.45
CA ILE A 164 27.46 1.43 -12.50
C ILE A 164 27.27 1.01 -13.96
N LYS A 165 27.93 -0.08 -14.38
CA LYS A 165 27.74 -0.67 -15.69
C LYS A 165 26.45 -1.46 -15.79
N SER A 166 26.19 -2.29 -14.80
CA SER A 166 24.92 -3.02 -14.63
C SER A 166 24.64 -3.30 -13.17
N VAL A 167 23.36 -3.40 -12.81
CA VAL A 167 22.91 -3.78 -11.47
C VAL A 167 21.57 -4.50 -11.59
N SER A 168 21.40 -5.56 -10.79
CA SER A 168 20.13 -6.27 -10.63
C SER A 168 19.81 -6.37 -9.16
N TYR A 169 18.56 -6.08 -8.79
CA TYR A 169 18.07 -6.24 -7.42
C TYR A 169 16.62 -6.73 -7.41
N THR A 170 16.22 -7.32 -6.29
CA THR A 170 14.86 -7.77 -6.01
C THR A 170 14.24 -6.93 -4.93
N HIS A 171 12.93 -6.92 -4.88
CA HIS A 171 12.21 -6.32 -3.76
C HIS A 171 11.11 -7.27 -3.27
#